data_3b418a34d74b1b6384cd5e6dd330a9d5
#
_entry.id   3b418a34d74b1b6384cd5e6dd330a9d5
#
_cell.length_a   1.000
_cell.length_b   1.000
_cell.length_c   1.000
_cell.angle_alpha   90.00
_cell.angle_beta   90.00
_cell.angle_gamma   90.00
#
_symmetry.space_group_name_H-M   'P 1'
#
loop_
_entity.id
_entity.type
_entity.pdbx_description
1 polymer ?
#
loop_
_entity_poly.entity_id
_entity_poly.type
_entity_poly.pdbx_seq_one_letter_code
_entity_poly.pdbx_strand_id
1 'polypeptide(L)' 'MAEWISVEDRLPEEIGYYLVVIGNEMLVSIDIAEYSENRWHMHDEVLYWQPLPDYPEAIKG' A
#
# COMPACT_ATOMS: atom_id res chain seq x y z
N MET A 1 1.62 -16.26 -2.02
CA MET A 1 2.54 -15.13 -2.10
C MET A 1 1.81 -13.87 -2.48
N ALA A 2 2.12 -12.81 -1.78
CA ALA A 2 1.51 -11.53 -2.09
C ALA A 2 2.08 -10.98 -3.38
N GLU A 3 1.23 -10.36 -4.17
CA GLU A 3 1.64 -9.74 -5.43
C GLU A 3 1.39 -8.25 -5.36
N TRP A 4 2.31 -7.50 -5.93
CA TRP A 4 2.13 -6.07 -6.01
C TRP A 4 1.16 -5.73 -7.13
N ILE A 5 0.25 -4.80 -6.84
CA ILE A 5 -0.75 -4.36 -7.79
C ILE A 5 -0.38 -2.96 -8.23
N SER A 6 -0.30 -2.76 -9.54
CA SER A 6 0.00 -1.44 -10.08
C SER A 6 -1.19 -0.51 -9.83
N VAL A 7 -0.91 0.72 -9.38
CA VAL A 7 -1.99 1.69 -9.18
C VAL A 7 -2.63 2.07 -10.50
N GLU A 8 -1.95 1.82 -11.63
CA GLU A 8 -2.54 2.08 -12.93
C GLU A 8 -3.49 0.97 -13.34
N ASP A 9 -3.38 -0.18 -12.70
CA ASP A 9 -4.24 -1.31 -12.99
C ASP A 9 -5.53 -1.21 -12.19
N ARG A 10 -5.42 -0.96 -10.89
CA ARG A 10 -6.58 -0.76 -10.05
C ARG A 10 -6.17 -0.18 -8.71
N LEU A 11 -7.13 0.36 -8.01
CA LEU A 11 -6.94 0.95 -6.69
C LEU A 11 -7.70 0.13 -5.66
N PRO A 12 -7.38 0.27 -4.37
CA PRO A 12 -8.11 -0.47 -3.34
C PRO A 12 -9.60 -0.17 -3.37
N GLU A 13 -10.39 -1.17 -3.06
CA GLU A 13 -11.85 -1.00 -3.00
C GLU A 13 -12.32 -0.53 -1.64
N GLU A 14 -11.47 -0.68 -0.63
CA GLU A 14 -11.82 -0.30 0.73
C GLU A 14 -10.80 0.68 1.28
N ILE A 15 -11.29 1.58 2.12
CA ILE A 15 -10.37 2.47 2.80
C ILE A 15 -9.59 1.68 3.84
N GLY A 16 -8.37 2.11 4.09
CA GLY A 16 -7.53 1.43 5.07
C GLY A 16 -6.07 1.67 4.79
N TYR A 17 -5.24 0.90 5.47
CA TYR A 17 -3.79 1.01 5.32
C TYR A 17 -3.28 -0.13 4.45
N TYR A 18 -2.31 0.17 3.62
CA TYR A 18 -1.78 -0.79 2.67
C TYR A 18 -0.27 -0.65 2.58
N LEU A 19 0.39 -1.75 2.22
CA LEU A 19 1.80 -1.66 1.84
C LEU A 19 1.87 -1.02 0.47
N VAL A 20 2.82 -0.12 0.30
CA VAL A 20 2.96 0.58 -0.97
C VAL A 20 4.43 0.64 -1.38
N VAL A 21 4.66 0.67 -2.67
CA VAL A 21 5.95 1.02 -3.23
C VAL A 21 5.84 2.48 -3.65
N ILE A 22 6.66 3.31 -3.05
CA ILE A 22 6.69 4.73 -3.38
C ILE A 22 8.03 5.03 -4.02
N GLY A 23 8.05 6.06 -4.81
CA GLY A 23 9.31 6.36 -5.44
C GLY A 23 9.28 7.64 -6.24
N ASN A 24 10.48 7.99 -6.65
CA ASN A 24 10.70 9.09 -7.56
C ASN A 24 11.79 8.64 -8.52
N GLU A 25 12.34 9.58 -9.26
CA GLU A 25 13.34 9.23 -10.27
C GLU A 25 14.60 8.61 -9.69
N MET A 26 14.87 8.84 -8.41
CA MET A 26 16.13 8.44 -7.80
C MET A 26 16.01 7.19 -6.95
N LEU A 27 14.90 7.04 -6.24
CA LEU A 27 14.77 5.98 -5.24
C LEU A 27 13.37 5.42 -5.22
N VAL A 28 13.29 4.11 -4.93
CA VAL A 28 12.02 3.47 -4.61
C VAL A 28 12.17 2.83 -3.24
N SER A 29 11.09 2.81 -2.49
CA SER A 29 11.08 2.20 -1.17
C SER A 29 9.69 1.68 -0.86
N ILE A 30 9.62 0.86 0.18
CA ILE A 30 8.35 0.28 0.64
C ILE A 30 7.93 1.00 1.90
N ASP A 31 6.67 1.34 1.99
CA ASP A 31 6.15 2.04 3.15
C ASP A 31 4.70 1.61 3.36
N ILE A 32 4.08 2.17 4.37
CA ILE A 32 2.67 1.94 4.65
C ILE A 32 1.96 3.26 4.44
N ALA A 33 0.85 3.21 3.71
CA ALA A 33 0.09 4.42 3.41
C ALA A 33 -1.39 4.17 3.59
N GLU A 34 -2.09 5.22 3.96
CA GLU A 34 -3.54 5.17 4.09
C GLU A 34 -4.18 5.48 2.75
N TYR A 35 -5.19 4.69 2.38
CA TYR A 35 -5.99 4.99 1.21
C TYR A 35 -7.39 5.35 1.68
N SER A 36 -7.83 6.55 1.38
CA SER A 36 -9.19 6.98 1.70
C SER A 36 -9.52 8.16 0.80
N GLU A 37 -10.82 8.45 0.68
CA GLU A 37 -11.28 9.57 -0.13
C GLU A 37 -10.76 9.48 -1.56
N ASN A 38 -10.65 8.24 -2.04
CA ASN A 38 -10.23 7.95 -3.42
C ASN A 38 -8.82 8.40 -3.72
N ARG A 39 -7.94 8.42 -2.71
CA ARG A 39 -6.56 8.80 -2.94
C ARG A 39 -5.66 8.24 -1.86
N TRP A 40 -4.38 8.21 -2.16
CA TRP A 40 -3.35 7.83 -1.21
C TRP A 40 -2.95 9.06 -0.41
N HIS A 41 -2.93 8.90 0.91
CA HIS A 41 -2.47 9.97 1.79
C HIS A 41 -0.99 9.77 2.03
N MET A 42 -0.21 10.13 1.02
CA MET A 42 1.22 9.89 1.02
C MET A 42 1.88 11.04 0.26
N HIS A 43 3.01 11.47 0.78
CA HIS A 43 3.73 12.59 0.18
C HIS A 43 4.32 12.21 -1.17
N ASP A 44 4.87 10.99 -1.24
CA ASP A 44 5.50 10.52 -2.47
C ASP A 44 4.49 9.80 -3.34
N GLU A 45 4.86 9.62 -4.60
CA GLU A 45 3.98 8.93 -5.54
C GLU A 45 3.93 7.45 -5.24
N VAL A 46 2.72 6.91 -5.15
CA VAL A 46 2.53 5.48 -4.94
C VAL A 46 2.48 4.80 -6.30
N LEU A 47 3.32 3.80 -6.47
CA LEU A 47 3.43 3.08 -7.75
C LEU A 47 2.72 1.73 -7.70
N TYR A 48 2.84 1.02 -6.59
CA TYR A 48 2.24 -0.29 -6.39
C TYR A 48 1.71 -0.38 -4.97
N TRP A 49 0.77 -1.30 -4.76
CA TRP A 49 0.22 -1.50 -3.43
C TRP A 49 -0.16 -2.96 -3.25
N GLN A 50 -0.36 -3.35 -2.00
CA GLN A 50 -0.92 -4.65 -1.67
C GLN A 50 -1.47 -4.58 -0.26
N PRO A 51 -2.42 -5.49 0.06
CA PRO A 51 -2.96 -5.50 1.43
C PRO A 51 -1.89 -5.82 2.45
N LEU A 52 -2.07 -5.30 3.65
CA LEU A 52 -1.19 -5.64 4.76
C LEU A 52 -1.46 -7.08 5.21
N PRO A 53 -0.42 -7.80 5.63
CA PRO A 53 -0.64 -9.12 6.19
C PRO A 53 -1.34 -9.04 7.55
N ASP A 54 -2.02 -10.12 7.90
CA ASP A 54 -2.64 -10.20 9.22
C ASP A 54 -1.56 -10.33 10.30
N TYR A 55 -1.96 -9.95 11.51
CA TYR A 55 -1.08 -10.18 12.65
C TYR A 55 -0.96 -11.68 12.92
N PRO A 56 0.17 -12.10 13.48
CA PRO A 56 0.29 -13.50 13.89
C PRO A 56 -0.77 -13.85 14.93
N GLU A 57 -1.17 -15.12 14.96
CA GLU A 57 -2.18 -15.57 15.92
C GLU A 57 -1.75 -15.28 17.35
N ALA A 58 -0.44 -15.33 17.61
CA ALA A 58 0.05 -15.16 18.97
C ALA A 58 -0.26 -13.79 19.56
N ILE A 59 -0.44 -12.78 18.74
CA ILE A 59 -0.70 -11.42 19.23
C ILE A 59 -2.07 -10.91 18.87
N LYS A 60 -2.84 -11.69 18.15
CA LYS A 60 -4.20 -11.28 17.77
C LYS A 60 -5.18 -11.43 18.91
N GLY A 61 -4.91 -12.30 19.75
CA GLY A 61 -5.59 -12.63 20.94
C GLY A 61 -6.90 -12.05 21.27
#